data_5e0c13c4be237dfab24de538e352d38d
#
_entry.id   5e0c13c4be237dfab24de538e352d38d
#
_cell.length_a   1.000
_cell.length_b   1.000
_cell.length_c   1.000
_cell.angle_alpha   90.00
_cell.angle_beta   90.00
_cell.angle_gamma   90.00
#
_symmetry.space_group_name_H-M   'P 1'
#
loop_
_entity.id
_entity.type
_entity.pdbx_description
1 polymer ?
#
loop_
_entity_poly.entity_id
_entity_poly.type
_entity_poly.pdbx_seq_one_letter_code
_entity_poly.pdbx_strand_id
1 'polypeptide(L)'
;FQPHRYTRTRDLLDDFAQVLTEADVLIVLDVYAAGEAPIAGADGRAVARAVRSRGAVEPVFVESLDSLEPVLADLLRDGDLLLTMGAGDIGAWVQTLPDRLAVKPGLKVQK
;
A
#
# COMPACT_ATOMS: atom_id res chain seq x y z
N PHE A 1 0.06 -0.92 1.62
CA PHE A 1 -0.14 -2.38 1.56
C PHE A 1 0.07 -2.88 0.14
N GLN A 2 0.94 -3.88 -0.03
CA GLN A 2 1.14 -4.58 -1.29
C GLN A 2 0.63 -6.01 -1.14
N PRO A 3 -0.49 -6.36 -1.79
CA PRO A 3 -0.97 -7.74 -1.77
C PRO A 3 0.05 -8.68 -2.43
N HIS A 4 0.17 -9.88 -1.90
CA HIS A 4 1.10 -10.90 -2.39
C HIS A 4 0.32 -12.08 -2.91
N ARG A 5 0.44 -12.35 -4.22
CA ARG A 5 -0.27 -13.39 -4.99
C ARG A 5 -1.76 -13.10 -5.14
N TYR A 6 -2.27 -13.42 -6.32
CA TYR A 6 -3.69 -13.24 -6.65
C TYR A 6 -4.57 -14.22 -5.86
N THR A 7 -4.13 -15.47 -5.70
CA THR A 7 -4.90 -16.47 -4.95
C THR A 7 -5.09 -16.07 -3.50
N ARG A 8 -4.05 -15.59 -2.84
CA ARG A 8 -4.14 -15.12 -1.45
C ARG A 8 -5.05 -13.91 -1.34
N THR A 9 -4.93 -12.97 -2.27
CA THR A 9 -5.76 -11.76 -2.29
C THR A 9 -7.23 -12.11 -2.43
N ARG A 10 -7.57 -13.04 -3.34
CA ARG A 10 -8.93 -13.53 -3.52
C ARG A 10 -9.47 -14.17 -2.25
N ASP A 11 -8.70 -15.06 -1.65
CA ASP A 11 -9.16 -15.88 -0.53
C ASP A 11 -9.31 -15.08 0.77
N LEU A 12 -8.52 -14.01 0.93
CA LEU A 12 -8.48 -13.20 2.16
C LEU A 12 -9.01 -11.77 1.96
N LEU A 13 -9.73 -11.53 0.87
CA LEU A 13 -10.15 -10.17 0.51
C LEU A 13 -10.92 -9.47 1.63
N ASP A 14 -11.88 -10.14 2.23
CA ASP A 14 -12.71 -9.58 3.30
C ASP A 14 -11.87 -9.32 4.57
N ASP A 15 -10.96 -10.22 4.90
CA ASP A 15 -10.08 -10.07 6.06
C ASP A 15 -9.14 -8.87 5.87
N PHE A 16 -8.55 -8.72 4.69
CA PHE A 16 -7.72 -7.55 4.37
C PHE A 16 -8.53 -6.26 4.47
N ALA A 17 -9.73 -6.25 3.90
CA ALA A 17 -10.57 -5.05 3.94
C ALA A 17 -10.91 -4.66 5.37
N GLN A 18 -11.18 -5.63 6.23
CA GLN A 18 -11.50 -5.38 7.63
C GLN A 18 -10.33 -4.76 8.38
N VAL A 19 -9.13 -5.30 8.22
CA VAL A 19 -7.93 -4.82 8.93
C VAL A 19 -7.47 -3.48 8.38
N LEU A 20 -7.41 -3.35 7.05
CA LEU A 20 -6.88 -2.15 6.41
C LEU A 20 -7.76 -0.91 6.65
N THR A 21 -9.03 -1.12 6.94
CA THR A 21 -9.96 -0.01 7.23
C THR A 21 -9.62 0.73 8.52
N GLU A 22 -8.74 0.17 9.37
CA GLU A 22 -8.28 0.80 10.61
C GLU A 22 -7.20 1.86 10.39
N ALA A 23 -6.62 1.95 9.20
CA ALA A 23 -5.61 2.96 8.89
C ALA A 23 -6.25 4.35 8.78
N ASP A 24 -5.52 5.38 9.19
CA ASP A 24 -5.96 6.78 9.00
C ASP A 24 -5.82 7.19 7.54
N VAL A 25 -4.73 6.79 6.90
CA VAL A 25 -4.46 6.94 5.47
C VAL A 25 -4.02 5.60 4.94
N LEU A 26 -4.61 5.15 3.85
CA LEU A 26 -4.30 3.84 3.27
C LEU A 26 -3.89 4.01 1.81
N ILE A 27 -2.73 3.45 1.48
CA ILE A 27 -2.28 3.29 0.09
C ILE A 27 -2.25 1.80 -0.22
N VAL A 28 -2.87 1.41 -1.32
CA VAL A 28 -2.91 0.03 -1.80
C VAL A 28 -2.16 -0.05 -3.12
N LEU A 29 -1.14 -0.89 -3.17
CA LEU A 29 -0.43 -1.21 -4.41
C LEU A 29 -1.11 -2.37 -5.14
N ASP A 30 -0.75 -2.55 -6.41
CA ASP A 30 -1.21 -3.73 -7.12
C ASP A 30 -0.49 -4.99 -6.61
N VAL A 31 -1.06 -6.15 -6.94
CA VAL A 31 -0.58 -7.44 -6.46
C VAL A 31 0.84 -7.71 -6.97
N TYR A 32 1.69 -8.15 -6.06
CA TYR A 32 2.96 -8.79 -6.42
C TYR A 32 2.66 -10.24 -6.77
N ALA A 33 2.73 -10.55 -8.05
CA ALA A 33 2.19 -11.80 -8.59
C ALA A 33 2.93 -13.07 -8.15
N ALA A 34 4.23 -12.97 -7.90
CA ALA A 34 5.08 -14.10 -7.50
C ALA A 34 4.95 -15.31 -8.46
N GLY A 35 4.86 -15.02 -9.76
CA GLY A 35 4.76 -16.04 -10.80
C GLY A 35 3.34 -16.49 -11.13
N GLU A 36 2.33 -16.01 -10.42
CA GLU A 36 0.94 -16.35 -10.72
C GLU A 36 0.40 -15.56 -11.92
N ALA A 37 -0.55 -16.16 -12.65
CA ALA A 37 -1.33 -15.44 -13.64
C ALA A 37 -2.37 -14.55 -12.95
N PRO A 38 -2.72 -13.38 -13.54
CA PRO A 38 -3.77 -12.53 -12.98
C PRO A 38 -5.10 -13.25 -12.83
N ILE A 39 -5.82 -12.92 -11.75
CA ILE A 39 -7.17 -13.39 -11.49
C ILE A 39 -8.09 -12.17 -11.43
N ALA A 40 -9.11 -12.12 -12.27
CA ALA A 40 -10.08 -11.04 -12.31
C ALA A 40 -10.75 -10.89 -10.93
N GLY A 41 -10.85 -9.65 -10.42
CA GLY A 41 -11.47 -9.37 -9.13
C GLY A 41 -10.58 -9.68 -7.93
N ALA A 42 -9.30 -10.04 -8.14
CA ALA A 42 -8.35 -10.39 -7.06
C ALA A 42 -7.08 -9.52 -7.13
N ASP A 43 -7.15 -8.35 -7.70
CA ASP A 43 -6.03 -7.42 -7.83
C ASP A 43 -6.04 -6.34 -6.73
N GLY A 44 -5.08 -5.41 -6.78
CA GLY A 44 -5.01 -4.31 -5.82
C GLY A 44 -6.21 -3.38 -5.88
N ARG A 45 -6.80 -3.20 -7.07
CA ARG A 45 -8.02 -2.40 -7.21
C ARG A 45 -9.21 -3.06 -6.51
N ALA A 46 -9.28 -4.38 -6.52
CA ALA A 46 -10.32 -5.12 -5.79
C ALA A 46 -10.19 -4.91 -4.28
N VAL A 47 -8.97 -4.91 -3.75
CA VAL A 47 -8.72 -4.59 -2.34
C VAL A 47 -9.17 -3.17 -2.03
N ALA A 48 -8.80 -2.21 -2.86
CA ALA A 48 -9.21 -0.81 -2.66
C ALA A 48 -10.73 -0.66 -2.68
N ARG A 49 -11.43 -1.31 -3.62
CA ARG A 49 -12.89 -1.28 -3.66
C ARG A 49 -13.52 -1.88 -2.40
N ALA A 50 -12.98 -2.99 -1.91
CA ALA A 50 -13.50 -3.64 -0.70
C ALA A 50 -13.34 -2.74 0.54
N VAL A 51 -12.21 -2.06 0.67
CA VAL A 51 -11.98 -1.09 1.75
C VAL A 51 -12.93 0.10 1.61
N ARG A 52 -13.05 0.66 0.40
CA ARG A 52 -13.91 1.82 0.13
C ARG A 52 -15.36 1.52 0.50
N SER A 53 -15.81 0.31 0.24
CA SER A 53 -17.20 -0.11 0.55
C SER A 53 -17.51 -0.09 2.03
N ARG A 54 -16.50 -0.16 2.90
CA ARG A 54 -16.70 -0.07 4.35
C ARG A 54 -16.88 1.37 4.84
N GLY A 55 -16.44 2.36 4.06
CA GLY A 55 -16.73 3.78 4.33
C GLY A 55 -15.89 4.44 5.42
N ALA A 56 -14.93 3.74 6.05
CA ALA A 56 -14.14 4.29 7.16
C ALA A 56 -12.90 5.05 6.66
N VAL A 57 -12.31 4.65 5.55
CA VAL A 57 -11.14 5.30 4.94
C VAL A 57 -11.26 5.23 3.43
N GLU A 58 -10.83 6.29 2.74
CA GLU A 58 -10.77 6.32 1.28
C GLU A 58 -9.39 5.84 0.83
N PRO A 59 -9.28 4.62 0.26
CA PRO A 59 -7.99 4.10 -0.15
C PRO A 59 -7.47 4.82 -1.40
N VAL A 60 -6.16 5.01 -1.45
CA VAL A 60 -5.44 5.51 -2.62
C VAL A 60 -4.79 4.32 -3.31
N PHE A 61 -5.20 4.02 -4.54
CA PHE A 61 -4.57 2.96 -5.31
C PHE A 61 -3.37 3.52 -6.07
N VAL A 62 -2.23 2.82 -5.97
CA VAL A 62 -1.01 3.15 -6.71
C VAL A 62 -0.55 1.91 -7.45
N GLU A 63 -0.43 2.00 -8.76
CA GLU A 63 -0.22 0.85 -9.61
C GLU A 63 1.14 0.18 -9.40
N SER A 64 2.19 0.97 -9.12
CA SER A 64 3.54 0.43 -9.01
C SER A 64 4.37 1.19 -7.98
N LEU A 65 5.48 0.58 -7.54
CA LEU A 65 6.42 1.23 -6.64
C LEU A 65 7.05 2.49 -7.25
N ASP A 66 7.23 2.52 -8.56
CA ASP A 66 7.78 3.70 -9.24
C ASP A 66 6.90 4.94 -9.06
N SER A 67 5.60 4.73 -8.92
CA SER A 67 4.62 5.81 -8.73
C SER A 67 4.37 6.12 -7.25
N LEU A 68 4.88 5.32 -6.33
CA LEU A 68 4.55 5.42 -4.91
C LEU A 68 5.23 6.59 -4.22
N GLU A 69 6.49 6.85 -4.51
CA GLU A 69 7.26 7.88 -3.81
C GLU A 69 6.63 9.28 -3.92
N PRO A 70 6.23 9.77 -5.11
CA PRO A 70 5.56 11.05 -5.20
C PRO A 70 4.26 11.12 -4.41
N VAL A 71 3.49 10.03 -4.38
CA VAL A 71 2.24 9.95 -3.62
C VAL A 71 2.52 10.05 -2.12
N LEU A 72 3.52 9.31 -1.63
CA LEU A 72 3.93 9.39 -0.23
C LEU A 72 4.42 10.79 0.13
N ALA A 73 5.20 11.41 -0.74
CA ALA A 73 5.71 12.76 -0.51
C ALA A 73 4.57 13.78 -0.33
N ASP A 74 3.47 13.58 -1.04
CA ASP A 74 2.30 14.46 -0.93
C ASP A 74 1.45 14.15 0.30
N LEU A 75 1.35 12.89 0.72
CA LEU A 75 0.46 12.47 1.78
C LEU A 75 1.09 12.50 3.17
N LEU A 76 2.38 12.19 3.29
CA LEU A 76 3.05 12.11 4.58
C LEU A 76 3.20 13.47 5.22
N ARG A 77 2.96 13.50 6.53
CA ARG A 77 3.16 14.68 7.38
C ARG A 77 4.09 14.33 8.52
N ASP A 78 4.74 15.35 9.06
CA ASP A 78 5.58 15.18 10.25
C ASP A 78 4.74 14.64 11.41
N GLY A 79 5.25 13.64 12.09
CA GLY A 79 4.53 12.94 13.16
C GLY A 79 3.79 11.67 12.71
N ASP A 80 3.68 11.42 11.41
CA ASP A 80 3.06 10.20 10.91
C ASP A 80 3.94 8.98 11.16
N LEU A 81 3.29 7.84 11.37
CA LEU A 81 3.93 6.53 11.32
C LEU A 81 3.60 5.89 9.97
N LEU A 82 4.61 5.68 9.15
CA LEU A 82 4.45 4.95 7.90
C LEU A 82 4.71 3.47 8.13
N LEU A 83 3.66 2.67 7.96
CA LEU A 83 3.76 1.22 8.05
C LEU A 83 3.64 0.62 6.66
N THR A 84 4.63 -0.17 6.24
CA THR A 84 4.57 -0.91 4.98
C THR A 84 4.34 -2.39 5.26
N MET A 85 3.43 -2.99 4.51
CA MET A 85 3.09 -4.39 4.66
C MET A 85 3.06 -5.06 3.29
N GLY A 86 3.77 -6.17 3.17
CA GLY A 86 3.85 -6.96 1.95
C GLY A 86 5.04 -7.90 1.97
N ALA A 87 4.91 -9.02 1.27
CA ALA A 87 5.96 -10.05 1.17
C ALA A 87 6.72 -9.98 -0.16
N GLY A 88 6.43 -8.99 -1.01
CA GLY A 88 7.06 -8.81 -2.31
C GLY A 88 8.21 -7.79 -2.27
N ASP A 89 8.36 -7.06 -3.37
CA ASP A 89 9.48 -6.13 -3.56
C ASP A 89 9.37 -4.84 -2.72
N ILE A 90 8.23 -4.58 -2.09
CA ILE A 90 8.07 -3.42 -1.21
C ILE A 90 9.06 -3.44 -0.04
N GLY A 91 9.42 -4.62 0.44
CA GLY A 91 10.37 -4.75 1.54
C GLY A 91 11.75 -4.17 1.23
N ALA A 92 12.28 -4.44 0.05
CA ALA A 92 13.54 -3.87 -0.40
C ALA A 92 13.41 -2.39 -0.71
N TRP A 93 12.30 -1.99 -1.33
CA TRP A 93 12.04 -0.61 -1.71
C TRP A 93 12.00 0.32 -0.50
N VAL A 94 11.31 -0.10 0.57
CA VAL A 94 11.10 0.76 1.75
C VAL A 94 12.40 1.02 2.51
N GLN A 95 13.39 0.14 2.41
CA GLN A 95 14.66 0.33 3.11
C GLN A 95 15.44 1.55 2.63
N THR A 96 15.25 1.96 1.38
CA THR A 96 15.90 3.14 0.82
C THR A 96 15.05 4.41 0.95
N LEU A 97 13.78 4.27 1.35
CA LEU A 97 12.82 5.38 1.38
C LEU A 97 13.20 6.49 2.36
N PRO A 98 13.68 6.22 3.59
CA PRO A 98 13.99 7.29 4.54
C PRO A 98 14.97 8.32 3.98
N ASP A 99 16.02 7.88 3.28
CA ASP A 99 17.01 8.79 2.71
C ASP A 99 16.41 9.65 1.60
N ARG A 100 15.52 9.10 0.78
CA ARG A 100 14.84 9.84 -0.28
C ARG A 100 13.84 10.86 0.26
N LEU A 101 13.09 10.50 1.30
CA LEU A 101 12.11 11.40 1.92
C LEU A 101 12.77 12.48 2.77
N ALA A 102 13.97 12.25 3.30
CA ALA A 102 14.67 13.22 4.15
C ALA A 102 15.00 14.52 3.42
N VAL A 103 14.99 14.52 2.08
CA VAL A 103 15.23 15.74 1.27
C VAL A 103 13.96 16.57 1.07
N LYS A 104 12.80 16.08 1.49
CA LYS A 104 11.54 16.82 1.35
C LYS A 104 11.46 17.92 2.39
N PRO A 105 11.23 19.22 1.99
CA PRO A 105 11.08 20.30 2.94
C PRO A 105 9.91 20.07 3.90
N GLY A 106 10.14 20.34 5.19
CA GLY A 106 9.11 20.22 6.22
C GLY A 106 8.83 18.82 6.71
N LEU A 107 9.52 17.81 6.18
CA LEU A 107 9.36 16.43 6.62
C LEU A 107 10.60 15.96 7.39
N LYS A 108 10.39 15.47 8.61
CA LYS A 108 11.44 14.84 9.44
C LYS A 108 11.27 13.34 9.39
N VAL A 109 12.33 12.62 9.05
CA VAL A 109 12.30 11.16 8.91
C VAL A 109 13.13 10.53 10.04
N GLN A 110 12.51 9.62 10.77
CA GLN A 110 13.14 8.78 11.79
C GLN A 110 13.48 7.43 11.14
N LYS A 111 14.77 7.08 11.12
CA LYS A 111 15.22 5.82 10.54
C LYS A 111 15.19 4.67 11.53
#